data_d7b24d013eb3a3b88e3acb5df6279c0a
#
_entry.id   d7b24d013eb3a3b88e3acb5df6279c0a
#
_cell.length_a   1.000
_cell.length_b   1.000
_cell.length_c   1.000
_cell.angle_alpha   90.00
_cell.angle_beta   90.00
_cell.angle_gamma   90.00
#
_symmetry.space_group_name_H-M   'P 1'
#
loop_
_entity.id
_entity.type
_entity.pdbx_description
1 polymer ?
#
loop_
_entity_poly.entity_id
_entity_poly.type
_entity_poly.pdbx_seq_one_letter_code
_entity_poly.pdbx_strand_id
1 'polypeptide(L)'
;MSAITITPRSAGIGAEIAGIDLSQPLSDGDFDTLTDAFNEHRILVFRDQHLTTDQQVAFSEKFGRLEDFPDPKDQADGHKTVLRVTNIDRATGNIKPVDDPGHKSFTLGTSSWHIDSSFRTLPSKASMLYAIEMPGKGGDTMFADTTLAYDALPADQKAEIEKLVIVHDFEETRRRHNLPPRPPEV
;
A
#
# COMPACT_ATOMS: atom_id res chain seq x y z
N MET A 1 27.33 12.00 5.11
CA MET A 1 25.95 11.53 5.00
C MET A 1 25.38 11.51 6.41
N SER A 2 24.17 12.03 6.59
CA SER A 2 23.48 11.93 7.89
C SER A 2 23.15 10.45 8.13
N ALA A 3 23.34 9.95 9.36
CA ALA A 3 22.98 8.57 9.66
C ALA A 3 21.45 8.43 9.66
N ILE A 4 20.95 7.32 9.09
CA ILE A 4 19.53 6.98 9.16
C ILE A 4 19.12 6.85 10.63
N THR A 5 18.04 7.52 11.00
CA THR A 5 17.47 7.44 12.34
C THR A 5 16.11 6.74 12.25
N ILE A 6 15.91 5.71 13.05
CA ILE A 6 14.68 4.92 13.14
C ILE A 6 14.02 5.22 14.49
N THR A 7 12.83 5.80 14.47
CA THR A 7 12.07 6.14 15.67
C THR A 7 10.77 5.33 15.71
N PRO A 8 10.69 4.27 16.56
CA PRO A 8 9.48 3.47 16.71
C PRO A 8 8.27 4.31 17.15
N ARG A 9 7.09 4.01 16.64
CA ARG A 9 5.83 4.65 17.04
C ARG A 9 5.18 3.89 18.20
N SER A 10 4.37 4.60 18.97
CA SER A 10 3.84 4.11 20.27
C SER A 10 2.86 2.94 20.21
N ALA A 11 2.38 2.56 19.05
CA ALA A 11 1.36 1.51 18.89
C ALA A 11 1.92 0.08 18.72
N GLY A 12 3.24 -0.12 18.87
CA GLY A 12 3.89 -1.43 18.66
C GLY A 12 4.12 -1.78 17.20
N ILE A 13 3.58 -1.01 16.26
CA ILE A 13 3.82 -1.10 14.83
C ILE A 13 4.17 0.27 14.26
N GLY A 14 5.00 0.28 13.23
CA GLY A 14 5.43 1.50 12.55
C GLY A 14 6.66 2.16 13.16
N ALA A 15 7.50 2.71 12.30
CA ALA A 15 8.61 3.56 12.65
C ALA A 15 8.70 4.77 11.72
N GLU A 16 9.14 5.89 12.24
CA GLU A 16 9.48 7.08 11.46
C GLU A 16 10.96 7.05 11.11
N ILE A 17 11.26 7.27 9.84
CA ILE A 17 12.61 7.24 9.29
C ILE A 17 13.04 8.66 8.95
N ALA A 18 14.18 9.06 9.49
CA ALA A 18 14.81 10.35 9.22
C ALA A 18 16.26 10.20 8.77
N GLY A 19 16.85 11.29 8.26
CA GLY A 19 18.26 11.31 7.82
C GLY A 19 18.49 10.71 6.43
N ILE A 20 17.44 10.50 5.64
CA ILE A 20 17.50 9.94 4.29
C ILE A 20 16.68 10.79 3.31
N ASP A 21 17.17 10.90 2.09
CA ASP A 21 16.49 11.52 0.95
C ASP A 21 16.28 10.44 -0.12
N LEU A 22 15.05 10.01 -0.27
CA LEU A 22 14.66 8.95 -1.21
C LEU A 22 14.70 9.41 -2.69
N SER A 23 14.90 10.70 -2.95
CA SER A 23 15.16 11.22 -4.30
C SER A 23 16.55 10.86 -4.82
N GLN A 24 17.46 10.44 -3.93
CA GLN A 24 18.84 10.08 -4.23
C GLN A 24 19.01 8.56 -4.29
N PRO A 25 19.99 8.08 -5.06
CA PRO A 25 20.33 6.65 -5.04
C PRO A 25 20.72 6.20 -3.63
N LEU A 26 20.11 5.11 -3.18
CA LEU A 26 20.43 4.48 -1.90
C LEU A 26 21.65 3.58 -2.02
N SER A 27 22.56 3.64 -1.02
CA SER A 27 23.57 2.61 -0.85
C SER A 27 22.94 1.27 -0.43
N ASP A 28 23.62 0.17 -0.69
CA ASP A 28 23.15 -1.15 -0.27
C ASP A 28 23.00 -1.23 1.25
N GLY A 29 23.93 -0.65 2.01
CA GLY A 29 23.86 -0.61 3.48
C GLY A 29 22.69 0.20 4.03
N ASP A 30 22.31 1.33 3.37
CA ASP A 30 21.11 2.07 3.73
C ASP A 30 19.86 1.26 3.42
N PHE A 31 19.81 0.57 2.27
CA PHE A 31 18.70 -0.28 1.90
C PHE A 31 18.54 -1.48 2.84
N ASP A 32 19.63 -2.12 3.26
CA ASP A 32 19.62 -3.20 4.25
C ASP A 32 19.04 -2.68 5.58
N THR A 33 19.48 -1.49 6.04
CA THR A 33 18.97 -0.84 7.25
C THR A 33 17.45 -0.60 7.16
N LEU A 34 16.96 -0.12 6.01
CA LEU A 34 15.51 0.09 5.79
C LEU A 34 14.75 -1.25 5.73
N THR A 35 15.34 -2.28 5.14
CA THR A 35 14.73 -3.60 5.06
C THR A 35 14.59 -4.23 6.45
N ASP A 36 15.61 -4.12 7.29
CA ASP A 36 15.57 -4.58 8.68
C ASP A 36 14.52 -3.82 9.48
N ALA A 37 14.50 -2.50 9.37
CA ALA A 37 13.48 -1.67 10.01
C ALA A 37 12.05 -2.02 9.53
N PHE A 38 11.86 -2.30 8.24
CA PHE A 38 10.57 -2.74 7.70
C PHE A 38 10.15 -4.10 8.25
N ASN A 39 11.07 -5.04 8.34
CA ASN A 39 10.81 -6.36 8.91
C ASN A 39 10.49 -6.30 10.41
N GLU A 40 11.08 -5.36 11.16
CA GLU A 40 10.82 -5.18 12.58
C GLU A 40 9.51 -4.41 12.85
N HIS A 41 9.31 -3.30 12.14
CA HIS A 41 8.23 -2.36 12.44
C HIS A 41 7.02 -2.47 11.51
N ARG A 42 7.08 -3.21 10.40
CA ARG A 42 6.01 -3.44 9.40
C ARG A 42 5.61 -2.21 8.57
N ILE A 43 5.71 -1.02 9.14
CA ILE A 43 5.35 0.25 8.50
C ILE A 43 6.49 1.23 8.68
N LEU A 44 6.95 1.83 7.60
CA LEU A 44 7.93 2.91 7.64
C LEU A 44 7.30 4.21 7.13
N VAL A 45 7.50 5.29 7.86
CA VAL A 45 7.02 6.62 7.51
C VAL A 45 8.21 7.52 7.23
N PHE A 46 8.28 8.03 6.02
CA PHE A 46 9.30 8.98 5.57
C PHE A 46 8.66 10.36 5.44
N ARG A 47 9.12 11.33 6.24
CA ARG A 47 8.61 12.71 6.17
C ARG A 47 9.37 13.54 5.15
N ASP A 48 8.71 14.58 4.65
CA ASP A 48 9.30 15.65 3.85
C ASP A 48 10.08 15.14 2.62
N GLN A 49 9.59 14.06 1.99
CA GLN A 49 10.16 13.53 0.76
C GLN A 49 9.54 14.25 -0.44
N HIS A 50 10.38 14.64 -1.40
CA HIS A 50 9.96 15.27 -2.66
C HIS A 50 10.41 14.41 -3.83
N LEU A 51 9.55 13.48 -4.25
CA LEU A 51 9.87 12.50 -5.28
C LEU A 51 9.16 12.81 -6.59
N THR A 52 9.87 12.64 -7.70
CA THR A 52 9.22 12.39 -8.98
C THR A 52 8.68 10.97 -9.03
N THR A 53 7.78 10.68 -9.97
CA THR A 53 7.27 9.32 -10.16
C THR A 53 8.39 8.33 -10.51
N ASP A 54 9.38 8.74 -11.33
CA ASP A 54 10.57 7.93 -11.61
C ASP A 54 11.38 7.59 -10.34
N GLN A 55 11.55 8.54 -9.44
CA GLN A 55 12.29 8.31 -8.17
C GLN A 55 11.51 7.37 -7.25
N GLN A 56 10.18 7.52 -7.19
CA GLN A 56 9.33 6.58 -6.44
C GLN A 56 9.45 5.16 -7.01
N VAL A 57 9.43 5.01 -8.34
CA VAL A 57 9.62 3.72 -9.02
C VAL A 57 10.98 3.13 -8.69
N ALA A 58 12.06 3.91 -8.86
CA ALA A 58 13.43 3.46 -8.59
C ALA A 58 13.64 2.99 -7.14
N PHE A 59 13.06 3.69 -6.17
CA PHE A 59 13.07 3.26 -4.77
C PHE A 59 12.28 1.96 -4.58
N SER A 60 11.09 1.86 -5.18
CA SER A 60 10.21 0.71 -5.05
C SER A 60 10.81 -0.57 -5.65
N GLU A 61 11.53 -0.46 -6.78
CA GLU A 61 12.21 -1.57 -7.45
C GLU A 61 13.27 -2.25 -6.59
N LYS A 62 13.84 -1.57 -5.60
CA LYS A 62 14.78 -2.18 -4.64
C LYS A 62 14.12 -3.28 -3.80
N PHE A 63 12.82 -3.24 -3.57
CA PHE A 63 12.07 -4.26 -2.84
C PHE A 63 11.69 -5.46 -3.70
N GLY A 64 11.84 -5.37 -5.01
CA GLY A 64 11.58 -6.44 -5.96
C GLY A 64 10.76 -6.00 -7.17
N ARG A 65 10.23 -6.97 -7.90
CA ARG A 65 9.40 -6.71 -9.09
C ARG A 65 8.15 -5.94 -8.71
N LEU A 66 7.88 -4.86 -9.44
CA LEU A 66 6.67 -4.06 -9.25
C LEU A 66 5.45 -4.72 -9.92
N GLU A 67 4.29 -4.43 -9.37
CA GLU A 67 3.00 -4.81 -9.93
C GLU A 67 2.62 -3.88 -11.10
N ASP A 68 2.04 -4.43 -12.16
CA ASP A 68 1.54 -3.65 -13.30
C ASP A 68 0.05 -3.33 -13.13
N PHE A 69 -0.32 -2.07 -13.42
CA PHE A 69 -1.70 -1.59 -13.50
C PHE A 69 -2.04 -1.36 -14.98
N PRO A 70 -2.82 -2.26 -15.61
CA PRO A 70 -2.98 -2.27 -17.06
C PRO A 70 -3.80 -1.10 -17.60
N ASP A 71 -4.73 -0.53 -16.81
CA ASP A 71 -5.59 0.56 -17.26
C ASP A 71 -4.85 1.92 -17.19
N PRO A 72 -4.59 2.58 -18.34
CA PRO A 72 -3.86 3.85 -18.35
C PRO A 72 -4.51 4.99 -17.56
N LYS A 73 -5.85 4.92 -17.34
CA LYS A 73 -6.55 5.95 -16.55
C LYS A 73 -6.17 5.91 -15.08
N ASP A 74 -5.74 4.75 -14.58
CA ASP A 74 -5.37 4.53 -13.20
C ASP A 74 -3.88 4.81 -12.93
N GLN A 75 -3.07 4.97 -14.00
CA GLN A 75 -1.63 5.17 -13.91
C GLN A 75 -1.26 6.61 -13.56
N ALA A 76 -0.19 6.78 -12.78
CA ALA A 76 0.42 8.08 -12.52
C ALA A 76 1.46 8.38 -13.62
N ASP A 77 1.34 9.53 -14.26
CA ASP A 77 2.30 10.08 -15.23
C ASP A 77 2.73 9.09 -16.35
N GLY A 78 1.85 8.15 -16.69
CA GLY A 78 2.14 7.10 -17.69
C GLY A 78 2.94 5.90 -17.16
N HIS A 79 3.28 5.87 -15.88
CA HIS A 79 3.95 4.73 -15.24
C HIS A 79 2.95 3.62 -14.93
N LYS A 80 3.06 2.50 -15.64
CA LYS A 80 2.17 1.33 -15.45
C LYS A 80 2.30 0.65 -14.08
N THR A 81 3.37 0.94 -13.36
CA THR A 81 3.67 0.38 -12.03
C THR A 81 3.27 1.29 -10.87
N VAL A 82 2.67 2.45 -11.16
CA VAL A 82 2.23 3.39 -10.13
C VAL A 82 0.74 3.67 -10.28
N LEU A 83 -0.03 3.18 -9.32
CA LEU A 83 -1.47 3.45 -9.23
C LEU A 83 -1.71 4.86 -8.67
N ARG A 84 -2.50 5.65 -9.39
CA ARG A 84 -2.92 6.97 -8.91
C ARG A 84 -4.19 6.86 -8.08
N VAL A 85 -4.06 7.08 -6.79
CA VAL A 85 -5.21 7.18 -5.86
C VAL A 85 -5.66 8.62 -5.79
N THR A 86 -6.86 8.93 -6.28
CA THR A 86 -7.37 10.31 -6.31
C THR A 86 -8.90 10.38 -6.38
N ASN A 87 -9.47 11.37 -5.73
CA ASN A 87 -10.86 11.78 -5.88
C ASN A 87 -11.03 12.98 -6.85
N ILE A 88 -9.96 13.39 -7.54
CA ILE A 88 -10.00 14.48 -8.50
C ILE A 88 -10.26 13.92 -9.90
N ASP A 89 -11.23 14.49 -10.59
CA ASP A 89 -11.49 14.23 -12.01
C ASP A 89 -10.40 14.84 -12.88
N ARG A 90 -9.75 14.03 -13.71
CA ARG A 90 -8.62 14.47 -14.54
C ARG A 90 -9.01 15.49 -15.63
N ALA A 91 -10.22 15.40 -16.14
CA ALA A 91 -10.66 16.26 -17.24
C ALA A 91 -11.05 17.66 -16.76
N THR A 92 -11.61 17.74 -15.55
CA THR A 92 -12.15 18.99 -15.02
C THR A 92 -11.31 19.60 -13.91
N GLY A 93 -10.42 18.83 -13.27
CA GLY A 93 -9.65 19.24 -12.09
C GLY A 93 -10.50 19.37 -10.82
N ASN A 94 -11.78 19.01 -10.86
CA ASN A 94 -12.68 19.13 -9.73
C ASN A 94 -12.72 17.84 -8.90
N ILE A 95 -13.09 17.97 -7.63
CA ILE A 95 -13.39 16.82 -6.77
C ILE A 95 -14.61 16.09 -7.34
N LYS A 96 -14.48 14.78 -7.53
CA LYS A 96 -15.58 13.92 -7.98
C LYS A 96 -16.70 13.90 -6.94
N PRO A 97 -17.97 13.90 -7.37
CA PRO A 97 -19.10 13.70 -6.47
C PRO A 97 -18.94 12.39 -5.66
N VAL A 98 -19.47 12.38 -4.43
CA VAL A 98 -19.43 11.19 -3.56
C VAL A 98 -20.14 9.99 -4.16
N ASP A 99 -21.13 10.24 -5.01
CA ASP A 99 -21.93 9.24 -5.73
C ASP A 99 -21.34 8.84 -7.10
N ASP A 100 -20.19 9.41 -7.50
CA ASP A 100 -19.48 8.99 -8.71
C ASP A 100 -19.19 7.47 -8.64
N PRO A 101 -19.58 6.70 -9.67
CA PRO A 101 -19.45 5.24 -9.63
C PRO A 101 -18.01 4.73 -9.44
N GLY A 102 -17.03 5.40 -10.03
CA GLY A 102 -15.62 5.04 -9.89
C GLY A 102 -15.08 5.35 -8.50
N HIS A 103 -15.40 6.54 -7.97
CA HIS A 103 -15.03 6.92 -6.60
C HIS A 103 -15.69 5.99 -5.58
N LYS A 104 -16.97 5.71 -5.73
CA LYS A 104 -17.72 4.80 -4.86
C LYS A 104 -17.17 3.38 -4.89
N SER A 105 -16.84 2.86 -6.07
CA SER A 105 -16.22 1.53 -6.22
C SER A 105 -14.88 1.44 -5.49
N PHE A 106 -14.03 2.45 -5.64
CA PHE A 106 -12.75 2.51 -4.97
C PHE A 106 -12.92 2.60 -3.44
N THR A 107 -13.75 3.52 -2.96
CA THR A 107 -14.00 3.71 -1.52
C THR A 107 -14.57 2.46 -0.86
N LEU A 108 -15.54 1.77 -1.50
CA LEU A 108 -16.09 0.52 -0.98
C LEU A 108 -15.03 -0.58 -0.89
N GLY A 109 -14.15 -0.69 -1.90
CA GLY A 109 -13.09 -1.70 -1.92
C GLY A 109 -12.05 -1.48 -0.81
N THR A 110 -11.75 -0.22 -0.47
CA THR A 110 -10.69 0.14 0.49
C THR A 110 -11.18 0.43 1.90
N SER A 111 -12.51 0.49 2.15
CA SER A 111 -13.08 0.78 3.47
C SER A 111 -13.08 -0.43 4.42
N SER A 112 -12.84 -1.63 3.94
CA SER A 112 -12.74 -2.85 4.74
C SER A 112 -11.27 -3.23 4.93
N TRP A 113 -10.96 -3.90 6.04
CA TRP A 113 -9.64 -4.50 6.26
C TRP A 113 -9.31 -5.48 5.14
N HIS A 114 -8.15 -5.29 4.50
CA HIS A 114 -7.69 -6.10 3.38
C HIS A 114 -6.16 -6.17 3.33
N ILE A 115 -5.65 -7.07 2.54
CA ILE A 115 -4.25 -7.18 2.17
C ILE A 115 -4.19 -6.95 0.66
N ASP A 116 -3.40 -5.98 0.22
CA ASP A 116 -3.21 -5.71 -1.19
C ASP A 116 -2.61 -6.92 -1.91
N SER A 117 -3.08 -7.17 -3.12
CA SER A 117 -2.55 -8.20 -4.03
C SER A 117 -2.51 -9.64 -3.48
N SER A 118 -3.15 -9.91 -2.34
CA SER A 118 -3.15 -11.23 -1.71
C SER A 118 -3.81 -12.33 -2.57
N PHE A 119 -4.59 -11.96 -3.56
CA PHE A 119 -5.22 -12.86 -4.53
C PHE A 119 -4.30 -13.27 -5.70
N ARG A 120 -3.12 -12.67 -5.80
CA ARG A 120 -2.15 -13.01 -6.86
C ARG A 120 -1.33 -14.24 -6.48
N THR A 121 -0.87 -14.99 -7.47
CA THR A 121 0.03 -16.13 -7.27
C THR A 121 1.33 -15.72 -6.57
N LEU A 122 1.82 -14.51 -6.86
CA LEU A 122 2.93 -13.88 -6.16
C LEU A 122 2.43 -12.56 -5.57
N PRO A 123 2.06 -12.53 -4.29
CA PRO A 123 1.63 -11.30 -3.61
C PRO A 123 2.74 -10.26 -3.54
N SER A 124 2.35 -9.00 -3.49
CA SER A 124 3.30 -7.89 -3.29
C SER A 124 3.96 -7.98 -1.92
N LYS A 125 5.28 -7.75 -1.87
CA LYS A 125 6.07 -7.74 -0.62
C LYS A 125 5.71 -6.54 0.27
N ALA A 126 5.41 -5.40 -0.37
CA ALA A 126 5.05 -4.14 0.30
C ALA A 126 4.18 -3.28 -0.62
N SER A 127 3.39 -2.39 -0.04
CA SER A 127 2.71 -1.30 -0.72
C SER A 127 3.35 0.01 -0.32
N MET A 128 3.58 0.91 -1.28
CA MET A 128 4.17 2.24 -1.04
C MET A 128 3.17 3.31 -1.42
N LEU A 129 2.87 4.20 -0.48
CA LEU A 129 1.99 5.34 -0.69
C LEU A 129 2.82 6.62 -0.64
N TYR A 130 2.77 7.40 -1.71
CA TYR A 130 3.36 8.75 -1.75
C TYR A 130 2.25 9.79 -1.77
N ALA A 131 2.20 10.61 -0.73
CA ALA A 131 1.19 11.65 -0.57
C ALA A 131 1.60 12.90 -1.34
N ILE A 132 0.85 13.23 -2.41
CA ILE A 132 1.02 14.46 -3.19
C ILE A 132 0.15 15.57 -2.61
N GLU A 133 -1.11 15.25 -2.32
CA GLU A 133 -2.08 16.16 -1.72
C GLU A 133 -2.94 15.40 -0.72
N MET A 134 -3.12 15.96 0.46
CA MET A 134 -3.87 15.36 1.54
C MET A 134 -5.04 16.26 1.95
N PRO A 135 -6.20 15.68 2.29
CA PRO A 135 -7.30 16.47 2.83
C PRO A 135 -6.95 17.02 4.20
N GLY A 136 -7.46 18.20 4.54
CA GLY A 136 -7.26 18.78 5.88
C GLY A 136 -7.95 18.01 7.02
N LYS A 137 -8.87 17.08 6.70
CA LYS A 137 -9.59 16.23 7.67
C LYS A 137 -10.09 14.96 7.01
N GLY A 138 -9.92 13.82 7.69
CA GLY A 138 -10.34 12.51 7.22
C GLY A 138 -9.40 11.92 6.16
N GLY A 139 -9.78 10.78 5.59
CA GLY A 139 -8.95 10.06 4.62
C GLY A 139 -7.80 9.29 5.26
N ASP A 140 -7.91 8.95 6.54
CA ASP A 140 -6.88 8.22 7.27
C ASP A 140 -6.68 6.82 6.69
N THR A 141 -5.41 6.41 6.56
CA THR A 141 -5.05 5.02 6.28
C THR A 141 -4.72 4.33 7.60
N MET A 142 -5.47 3.28 7.90
CA MET A 142 -5.28 2.48 9.11
C MET A 142 -4.57 1.17 8.78
N PHE A 143 -3.72 0.72 9.70
CA PHE A 143 -2.97 -0.52 9.56
C PHE A 143 -3.19 -1.43 10.78
N ALA A 144 -3.15 -2.75 10.54
CA ALA A 144 -3.18 -3.76 11.58
C ALA A 144 -2.10 -4.81 11.29
N ASP A 145 -1.38 -5.23 12.32
CA ASP A 145 -0.40 -6.31 12.21
C ASP A 145 -1.06 -7.66 12.50
N THR A 146 -1.13 -8.51 11.48
CA THR A 146 -1.71 -9.84 11.60
C THR A 146 -0.84 -10.81 12.41
N THR A 147 0.47 -10.56 12.52
CA THR A 147 1.36 -11.35 13.39
C THR A 147 1.03 -11.11 14.85
N LEU A 148 0.92 -9.84 15.25
CA LEU A 148 0.51 -9.48 16.61
C LEU A 148 -0.92 -9.98 16.93
N ALA A 149 -1.83 -9.90 15.94
CA ALA A 149 -3.18 -10.42 16.10
C ALA A 149 -3.17 -11.94 16.30
N TYR A 150 -2.37 -12.68 15.52
CA TYR A 150 -2.20 -14.14 15.69
C TYR A 150 -1.60 -14.46 17.06
N ASP A 151 -0.55 -13.74 17.48
CA ASP A 151 0.12 -13.99 18.75
C ASP A 151 -0.81 -13.78 19.96
N ALA A 152 -1.76 -12.87 19.85
CA ALA A 152 -2.77 -12.61 20.86
C ALA A 152 -3.90 -13.67 20.95
N LEU A 153 -4.02 -14.57 19.96
CA LEU A 153 -5.03 -15.62 19.99
C LEU A 153 -4.77 -16.66 21.08
N PRO A 154 -5.83 -17.15 21.74
CA PRO A 154 -5.76 -18.32 22.61
C PRO A 154 -5.24 -19.57 21.88
N ALA A 155 -4.62 -20.49 22.62
CA ALA A 155 -4.00 -21.69 22.04
C ALA A 155 -4.98 -22.60 21.29
N ASP A 156 -6.21 -22.71 21.78
CA ASP A 156 -7.29 -23.48 21.14
C ASP A 156 -7.70 -22.88 19.78
N GLN A 157 -7.81 -21.55 19.69
CA GLN A 157 -8.08 -20.86 18.42
C GLN A 157 -6.92 -20.98 17.44
N LYS A 158 -5.67 -20.89 17.88
CA LYS A 158 -4.49 -21.15 17.04
C LYS A 158 -4.56 -22.56 16.44
N ALA A 159 -4.82 -23.57 17.28
CA ALA A 159 -4.91 -24.96 16.83
C ALA A 159 -6.09 -25.23 15.87
N GLU A 160 -7.15 -24.43 15.95
CA GLU A 160 -8.27 -24.48 15.02
C GLU A 160 -7.87 -23.89 13.65
N ILE A 161 -7.32 -22.65 13.63
CA ILE A 161 -7.02 -21.93 12.39
C ILE A 161 -5.84 -22.54 11.63
N GLU A 162 -4.89 -23.22 12.28
CA GLU A 162 -3.79 -23.94 11.62
C GLU A 162 -4.25 -24.97 10.59
N LYS A 163 -5.48 -25.45 10.72
CA LYS A 163 -6.09 -26.45 9.80
C LYS A 163 -6.86 -25.81 8.66
N LEU A 164 -7.02 -24.49 8.68
CA LEU A 164 -7.81 -23.77 7.70
C LEU A 164 -6.95 -23.28 6.54
N VAL A 165 -7.58 -23.18 5.37
CA VAL A 165 -7.01 -22.55 4.18
C VAL A 165 -7.90 -21.39 3.79
N ILE A 166 -7.28 -20.22 3.64
CA ILE A 166 -7.98 -19.03 3.14
C ILE A 166 -7.79 -18.95 1.63
N VAL A 167 -8.91 -18.81 0.91
CA VAL A 167 -8.91 -18.54 -0.52
C VAL A 167 -9.13 -17.03 -0.71
N HIS A 168 -8.14 -16.35 -1.25
CA HIS A 168 -8.22 -14.94 -1.61
C HIS A 168 -8.75 -14.83 -3.04
N ASP A 169 -9.99 -14.35 -3.19
CA ASP A 169 -10.66 -14.20 -4.48
C ASP A 169 -11.13 -12.75 -4.66
N PHE A 170 -10.50 -12.05 -5.60
CA PHE A 170 -10.83 -10.66 -5.91
C PHE A 170 -12.21 -10.52 -6.57
N GLU A 171 -12.61 -11.47 -7.39
CA GLU A 171 -13.93 -11.43 -8.05
C GLU A 171 -15.07 -11.65 -7.03
N GLU A 172 -14.83 -12.45 -5.99
CA GLU A 172 -15.79 -12.60 -4.89
C GLU A 172 -15.98 -11.26 -4.16
N THR A 173 -14.91 -10.52 -3.91
CA THR A 173 -14.99 -9.18 -3.30
C THR A 173 -15.80 -8.24 -4.18
N ARG A 174 -15.55 -8.22 -5.50
CA ARG A 174 -16.32 -7.43 -6.45
C ARG A 174 -17.81 -7.77 -6.45
N ARG A 175 -18.13 -9.06 -6.45
CA ARG A 175 -19.51 -9.56 -6.42
C ARG A 175 -20.24 -9.13 -5.14
N ARG A 176 -19.58 -9.21 -3.97
CA ARG A 176 -20.16 -8.76 -2.69
C ARG A 176 -20.48 -7.27 -2.67
N HIS A 177 -19.73 -6.47 -3.40
CA HIS A 177 -19.95 -5.04 -3.54
C HIS A 177 -20.81 -4.66 -4.76
N ASN A 178 -21.42 -5.61 -5.46
CA ASN A 178 -22.19 -5.41 -6.69
C ASN A 178 -21.41 -4.67 -7.78
N LEU A 179 -20.11 -4.90 -7.86
CA LEU A 179 -19.24 -4.35 -8.89
C LEU A 179 -19.21 -5.29 -10.11
N PRO A 180 -19.10 -4.76 -11.34
CA PRO A 180 -18.96 -5.59 -12.51
C PRO A 180 -17.66 -6.41 -12.45
N PRO A 181 -17.62 -7.64 -13.04
CA PRO A 181 -16.39 -8.43 -13.11
C PRO A 181 -15.30 -7.65 -13.85
N ARG A 182 -14.03 -7.96 -13.55
CA ARG A 182 -12.92 -7.42 -14.32
C ARG A 182 -12.98 -7.91 -15.76
N PRO A 183 -12.54 -7.09 -16.73
CA PRO A 183 -12.23 -7.62 -18.04
C PRO A 183 -11.23 -8.78 -17.92
N PRO A 184 -11.30 -9.82 -18.76
CA PRO A 184 -10.25 -10.82 -18.84
C PRO A 184 -8.89 -10.14 -19.02
N GLU A 185 -7.89 -10.57 -18.28
CA GLU A 185 -6.52 -10.11 -18.50
C GLU A 185 -6.11 -10.55 -19.92
N VAL A 186 -5.71 -9.59 -20.75
CA VAL A 186 -5.22 -9.82 -22.11
C VAL A 186 -3.78 -10.28 -22.07
#